data_3b6f33d3658087bac06fdce0cc529d83
#
_entry.id   3b6f33d3658087bac06fdce0cc529d83
#
_cell.length_a   1.000
_cell.length_b   1.000
_cell.length_c   1.000
_cell.angle_alpha   90.00
_cell.angle_beta   90.00
_cell.angle_gamma   90.00
#
_symmetry.space_group_name_H-M   'P 1'
#
loop_
_entity.id
_entity.type
_entity.pdbx_description
1 polymer ?
#
loop_
_entity_poly.entity_id
_entity_poly.type
_entity_poly.pdbx_seq_one_letter_code
_entity_poly.pdbx_strand_id
1 'polypeptide(L)'
;MKLNCTTQLNRYLILFILSLFISACADDDNLDQPAEIVPFYSDYFLDITWLASSGKGVEEQYVFLQPLILQKIAVAVSRDGIMQIINLGTGDYDHEIELNATISAGIGGNEDIWLVATRDAYVIAIDARKRRQLWKTRVSSEVLARPVIYQGAVIIRSIDGKIASLDIKSGKIRWQYQRAIPDLTLRGTSEPVIARDRIFAGLADGRLIALSPENGDVVWDVALTVPSGRSEIQRLVDIDGDAELYGRVLYAASFQGRVAAIDVDRGQFLWARDFSTHTGIIVDDKVLYSSDENGHIWALDRMNGATIWKQEKLAHRSLTRPTIIGDYLAVGDFEGYVHLLSRYDGHFIARYQLGQYDKLGWELGTGIIVPPIVKGKDRLVVVTRGGILYSLALRKRDDDF
;
A
#
# COMPACT_ATOMS: atom_id res chain seq x y z
N MET A 1 44.17 66.63 -9.99
CA MET A 1 44.36 65.14 -9.91
C MET A 1 43.89 64.70 -8.55
N LYS A 2 42.58 64.69 -8.31
CA LYS A 2 41.90 64.15 -7.09
C LYS A 2 40.48 63.66 -7.48
N LEU A 3 40.40 62.59 -8.16
CA LEU A 3 39.11 61.95 -8.50
C LEU A 3 39.37 60.50 -8.84
N ASN A 4 39.60 59.62 -7.88
CA ASN A 4 39.56 58.16 -8.12
C ASN A 4 39.46 57.33 -6.83
N CYS A 5 39.39 57.92 -5.63
CA CYS A 5 39.33 57.11 -4.40
C CYS A 5 37.89 56.70 -4.00
N THR A 6 36.92 57.57 -4.27
CA THR A 6 35.51 57.35 -3.91
C THR A 6 34.80 56.31 -4.79
N THR A 7 35.17 56.23 -6.08
CA THR A 7 34.60 55.25 -7.02
C THR A 7 35.10 53.82 -6.78
N GLN A 8 36.32 53.67 -6.32
CA GLN A 8 36.87 52.36 -5.94
C GLN A 8 36.23 51.84 -4.65
N LEU A 9 36.06 52.72 -3.66
CA LEU A 9 35.46 52.35 -2.37
C LEU A 9 33.99 51.89 -2.53
N ASN A 10 33.21 52.54 -3.37
CA ASN A 10 31.84 52.16 -3.70
C ASN A 10 31.77 50.81 -4.45
N ARG A 11 32.73 50.50 -5.31
CA ARG A 11 32.77 49.21 -5.99
C ARG A 11 33.06 48.04 -5.01
N TYR A 12 33.96 48.22 -4.08
CA TYR A 12 34.25 47.17 -3.06
C TYR A 12 33.11 47.06 -2.05
N LEU A 13 32.41 48.12 -1.72
CA LEU A 13 31.23 48.07 -0.86
C LEU A 13 30.07 47.36 -1.53
N ILE A 14 29.84 47.56 -2.82
CA ILE A 14 28.80 46.88 -3.59
C ILE A 14 29.16 45.36 -3.74
N LEU A 15 30.42 45.02 -3.97
CA LEU A 15 30.89 43.65 -4.03
C LEU A 15 30.78 42.92 -2.67
N PHE A 16 31.05 43.61 -1.57
CA PHE A 16 30.90 43.09 -0.21
C PHE A 16 29.42 42.91 0.18
N ILE A 17 28.54 43.80 -0.21
CA ILE A 17 27.09 43.66 -0.03
C ILE A 17 26.54 42.51 -0.92
N LEU A 18 27.03 42.35 -2.15
CA LEU A 18 26.61 41.25 -3.03
C LEU A 18 27.07 39.90 -2.51
N SER A 19 28.24 39.82 -1.84
CA SER A 19 28.73 38.57 -1.22
C SER A 19 27.95 38.16 0.04
N LEU A 20 27.35 39.11 0.74
CA LEU A 20 26.48 38.85 1.89
C LEU A 20 25.11 38.26 1.49
N PHE A 21 24.65 38.52 0.26
CA PHE A 21 23.40 37.92 -0.24
C PHE A 21 23.56 36.50 -0.84
N ILE A 22 24.79 36.04 -1.09
CA ILE A 22 25.03 34.69 -1.60
C ILE A 22 25.08 33.67 -0.44
N SER A 23 25.24 34.10 0.81
CA SER A 23 25.26 33.20 1.98
C SER A 23 23.86 32.92 2.57
N ALA A 24 22.77 33.45 1.98
CA ALA A 24 21.42 33.34 2.50
C ALA A 24 20.58 32.23 1.79
N CYS A 25 21.19 31.43 0.92
CA CYS A 25 20.55 30.27 0.29
C CYS A 25 21.24 28.95 0.67
N ALA A 26 21.65 28.82 1.90
CA ALA A 26 22.13 27.56 2.45
C ALA A 26 21.43 27.37 3.79
N ASP A 27 20.13 27.08 3.74
CA ASP A 27 19.41 26.43 4.82
C ASP A 27 18.00 26.13 4.32
N ASP A 28 17.74 24.89 4.30
CA ASP A 28 16.55 24.11 4.54
C ASP A 28 16.38 22.96 3.52
N ASP A 29 17.42 22.18 3.32
CA ASP A 29 17.25 20.77 2.99
C ASP A 29 17.03 19.96 4.28
N ASN A 30 16.17 20.44 5.16
CA ASN A 30 15.53 19.65 6.19
C ASN A 30 14.30 18.92 5.63
N LEU A 31 14.40 18.40 4.43
CA LEU A 31 13.59 17.30 4.01
C LEU A 31 13.97 16.13 4.93
N ASP A 32 12.99 15.60 5.64
CA ASP A 32 13.15 14.45 6.52
C ASP A 32 13.83 13.31 5.75
N GLN A 33 15.15 13.19 5.94
CA GLN A 33 15.93 12.20 5.20
C GLN A 33 15.60 10.79 5.70
N PRO A 34 15.58 9.79 4.81
CA PRO A 34 15.38 8.41 5.22
C PRO A 34 16.45 7.97 6.22
N ALA A 35 16.01 7.30 7.28
CA ALA A 35 16.92 6.76 8.28
C ALA A 35 17.96 5.84 7.64
N GLU A 36 19.20 5.96 8.05
CA GLU A 36 20.30 5.10 7.61
C GLU A 36 20.06 3.66 8.02
N ILE A 37 20.43 2.74 7.13
CA ILE A 37 20.36 1.31 7.39
C ILE A 37 21.54 0.89 8.26
N VAL A 38 21.28 0.74 9.57
CA VAL A 38 22.28 0.31 10.53
C VAL A 38 22.37 -1.23 10.53
N PRO A 39 23.57 -1.82 10.37
CA PRO A 39 23.77 -3.26 10.51
C PRO A 39 23.40 -3.74 11.92
N PHE A 40 22.91 -4.96 12.03
CA PHE A 40 22.66 -5.64 13.29
C PHE A 40 23.02 -7.11 13.18
N TYR A 41 23.35 -7.73 14.31
CA TYR A 41 23.55 -9.16 14.36
C TYR A 41 22.22 -9.89 14.54
N SER A 42 22.07 -11.02 13.85
CA SER A 42 20.88 -11.88 13.99
C SER A 42 21.23 -13.34 13.70
N ASP A 43 20.59 -14.23 14.43
CA ASP A 43 20.61 -15.68 14.20
C ASP A 43 19.75 -16.10 13.01
N TYR A 44 19.03 -15.16 12.40
CA TYR A 44 18.15 -15.40 11.27
C TYR A 44 18.56 -14.58 10.05
N PHE A 45 18.24 -15.11 8.88
CA PHE A 45 18.39 -14.41 7.60
C PHE A 45 17.25 -14.78 6.64
N LEU A 46 17.02 -13.92 5.66
CA LEU A 46 16.11 -14.20 4.56
C LEU A 46 16.90 -14.75 3.38
N ASP A 47 16.41 -15.84 2.79
CA ASP A 47 17.01 -16.55 1.66
C ASP A 47 16.05 -16.55 0.47
N ILE A 48 16.57 -16.25 -0.73
CA ILE A 48 15.78 -16.30 -1.97
C ILE A 48 15.61 -17.74 -2.38
N THR A 49 14.37 -18.22 -2.41
CA THR A 49 14.06 -19.57 -2.89
C THR A 49 13.81 -19.61 -4.39
N TRP A 50 13.23 -18.56 -4.95
CA TRP A 50 13.08 -18.33 -6.38
C TRP A 50 12.79 -16.83 -6.64
N LEU A 51 12.99 -16.42 -7.90
CA LEU A 51 12.55 -15.13 -8.41
C LEU A 51 11.91 -15.31 -9.79
N ALA A 52 10.95 -14.45 -10.13
CA ALA A 52 10.27 -14.44 -11.42
C ALA A 52 9.92 -12.99 -11.79
N SER A 53 9.93 -12.66 -13.09
CA SER A 53 9.49 -11.35 -13.56
C SER A 53 7.99 -11.35 -13.86
N SER A 54 7.26 -10.31 -13.54
CA SER A 54 5.87 -10.07 -13.96
C SER A 54 5.77 -9.04 -15.10
N GLY A 55 6.83 -8.85 -15.85
CA GLY A 55 6.92 -7.83 -16.89
C GLY A 55 7.59 -6.55 -16.39
N LYS A 56 7.15 -5.38 -16.88
CA LYS A 56 7.76 -4.07 -16.56
C LYS A 56 7.34 -3.50 -15.20
N GLY A 57 6.55 -4.24 -14.41
CA GLY A 57 6.06 -3.79 -13.12
C GLY A 57 5.12 -2.58 -13.22
N VAL A 58 5.32 -1.60 -12.33
CA VAL A 58 4.49 -0.38 -12.28
C VAL A 58 5.14 0.82 -12.95
N GLU A 59 6.36 0.65 -13.50
CA GLU A 59 7.17 1.73 -14.07
C GLU A 59 7.38 2.86 -13.03
N GLU A 60 7.28 4.13 -13.41
CA GLU A 60 7.40 5.27 -12.51
C GLU A 60 6.07 5.67 -11.83
N GLN A 61 5.01 4.88 -12.02
CA GLN A 61 3.68 5.21 -11.49
C GLN A 61 3.49 4.66 -10.08
N TYR A 62 2.69 5.36 -9.30
CA TYR A 62 2.30 4.94 -7.95
C TYR A 62 0.96 4.18 -8.05
N VAL A 63 1.05 2.90 -8.43
CA VAL A 63 -0.09 1.97 -8.52
C VAL A 63 0.25 0.67 -7.79
N PHE A 64 -0.73 0.11 -7.08
CA PHE A 64 -0.55 -1.09 -6.24
C PHE A 64 -0.95 -2.34 -7.03
N LEU A 65 0.00 -2.94 -7.75
CA LEU A 65 -0.23 -4.16 -8.52
C LEU A 65 0.15 -5.40 -7.68
N GLN A 66 -0.60 -5.60 -6.60
CA GLN A 66 -0.39 -6.75 -5.73
C GLN A 66 -0.77 -8.04 -6.47
N PRO A 67 0.09 -9.08 -6.49
CA PRO A 67 -0.23 -10.36 -7.10
C PRO A 67 -1.29 -11.12 -6.27
N LEU A 68 -2.10 -11.90 -6.95
CA LEU A 68 -3.02 -12.85 -6.32
C LEU A 68 -2.28 -14.16 -6.03
N ILE A 69 -2.16 -14.50 -4.76
CA ILE A 69 -1.53 -15.75 -4.33
C ILE A 69 -2.61 -16.80 -4.07
N LEU A 70 -2.60 -17.85 -4.88
CA LEU A 70 -3.48 -19.02 -4.76
C LEU A 70 -2.72 -20.21 -4.15
N GLN A 71 -3.32 -21.40 -4.15
CA GLN A 71 -2.68 -22.55 -3.50
C GLN A 71 -1.32 -22.92 -4.11
N LYS A 72 -1.22 -22.95 -5.44
CA LYS A 72 -0.04 -23.43 -6.18
C LYS A 72 0.58 -22.38 -7.10
N ILE A 73 -0.13 -21.29 -7.38
CA ILE A 73 0.28 -20.29 -8.34
C ILE A 73 0.20 -18.88 -7.74
N ALA A 74 1.06 -18.02 -8.23
CA ALA A 74 0.90 -16.57 -8.15
C ALA A 74 0.40 -16.07 -9.51
N VAL A 75 -0.60 -15.22 -9.52
CA VAL A 75 -1.03 -14.48 -10.70
C VAL A 75 -0.58 -13.04 -10.52
N ALA A 76 0.27 -12.56 -11.37
CA ALA A 76 0.81 -11.20 -11.35
C ALA A 76 0.44 -10.47 -12.64
N VAL A 77 0.31 -9.16 -12.57
CA VAL A 77 0.04 -8.32 -13.74
C VAL A 77 0.96 -7.11 -13.72
N SER A 78 1.52 -6.77 -14.87
CA SER A 78 2.25 -5.52 -15.04
C SER A 78 1.35 -4.42 -15.59
N ARG A 79 1.80 -3.19 -15.45
CA ARG A 79 1.02 -2.02 -15.88
C ARG A 79 0.68 -2.00 -17.36
N ASP A 80 1.55 -2.53 -18.21
CA ASP A 80 1.35 -2.66 -19.65
C ASP A 80 0.35 -3.77 -20.06
N GLY A 81 -0.24 -4.46 -19.07
CA GLY A 81 -1.32 -5.44 -19.32
C GLY A 81 -0.84 -6.87 -19.52
N ILE A 82 0.40 -7.17 -19.24
CA ILE A 82 0.92 -8.55 -19.25
C ILE A 82 0.58 -9.21 -17.93
N MET A 83 -0.25 -10.25 -17.99
CA MET A 83 -0.61 -11.07 -16.83
C MET A 83 0.14 -12.39 -16.90
N GLN A 84 0.87 -12.73 -15.84
CA GLN A 84 1.69 -13.93 -15.76
C GLN A 84 1.23 -14.84 -14.64
N ILE A 85 1.20 -16.13 -14.95
CA ILE A 85 0.91 -17.22 -14.01
C ILE A 85 2.23 -17.91 -13.67
N ILE A 86 2.58 -17.91 -12.40
CA ILE A 86 3.88 -18.34 -11.88
C ILE A 86 3.65 -19.47 -10.87
N ASN A 87 4.41 -20.54 -10.99
CA ASN A 87 4.40 -21.64 -10.02
C ASN A 87 5.03 -21.19 -8.69
N LEU A 88 4.29 -21.24 -7.60
CA LEU A 88 4.75 -20.80 -6.27
C LEU A 88 5.83 -21.69 -5.66
N GLY A 89 5.98 -22.92 -6.14
CA GLY A 89 7.01 -23.84 -5.65
C GLY A 89 8.38 -23.59 -6.27
N THR A 90 8.41 -23.23 -7.55
CA THR A 90 9.66 -23.16 -8.35
C THR A 90 9.97 -21.77 -8.90
N GLY A 91 8.98 -20.88 -9.01
CA GLY A 91 9.11 -19.60 -9.70
C GLY A 91 8.99 -19.70 -11.23
N ASP A 92 8.74 -20.88 -11.77
CA ASP A 92 8.62 -21.08 -13.22
C ASP A 92 7.35 -20.45 -13.77
N TYR A 93 7.43 -19.95 -14.99
CA TYR A 93 6.27 -19.47 -15.73
C TYR A 93 5.42 -20.64 -16.22
N ASP A 94 4.11 -20.58 -15.94
CA ASP A 94 3.13 -21.53 -16.46
C ASP A 94 2.43 -20.97 -17.71
N HIS A 95 2.07 -19.69 -17.70
CA HIS A 95 1.31 -19.08 -18.81
C HIS A 95 1.38 -17.54 -18.75
N GLU A 96 1.17 -16.92 -19.91
CA GLU A 96 1.04 -15.46 -20.07
C GLU A 96 -0.26 -15.10 -20.78
N ILE A 97 -0.89 -14.02 -20.37
CA ILE A 97 -2.10 -13.46 -20.99
C ILE A 97 -1.85 -11.99 -21.26
N GLU A 98 -1.97 -11.56 -22.52
CA GLU A 98 -1.92 -10.16 -22.88
C GLU A 98 -3.33 -9.55 -22.86
N LEU A 99 -3.52 -8.54 -22.02
CA LEU A 99 -4.83 -7.89 -21.82
C LEU A 99 -5.05 -6.68 -22.74
N ASN A 100 -4.01 -6.20 -23.42
CA ASN A 100 -4.05 -5.01 -24.28
C ASN A 100 -4.68 -3.80 -23.57
N ALA A 101 -4.27 -3.52 -22.34
CA ALA A 101 -4.82 -2.49 -21.50
C ALA A 101 -3.79 -1.99 -20.48
N THR A 102 -3.84 -0.71 -20.15
CA THR A 102 -3.03 -0.14 -19.05
C THR A 102 -3.70 -0.44 -17.71
N ILE A 103 -3.06 -1.26 -16.89
CA ILE A 103 -3.61 -1.71 -15.61
C ILE A 103 -3.44 -0.63 -14.53
N SER A 104 -4.46 -0.43 -13.72
CA SER A 104 -4.48 0.53 -12.60
C SER A 104 -4.70 -0.12 -11.24
N ALA A 105 -5.25 -1.33 -11.17
CA ALA A 105 -5.42 -2.06 -9.92
C ALA A 105 -4.96 -3.52 -10.09
N GLY A 106 -4.32 -4.04 -9.06
CA GLY A 106 -3.84 -5.40 -9.00
C GLY A 106 -4.96 -6.44 -9.00
N ILE A 107 -4.60 -7.71 -8.86
CA ILE A 107 -5.50 -8.81 -9.15
C ILE A 107 -6.36 -9.14 -7.94
N GLY A 108 -7.67 -8.88 -8.08
CA GLY A 108 -8.70 -9.49 -7.24
C GLY A 108 -9.13 -10.85 -7.81
N GLY A 109 -9.70 -11.71 -6.99
CA GLY A 109 -10.25 -12.95 -7.52
C GLY A 109 -10.06 -14.17 -6.63
N ASN A 110 -10.26 -15.34 -7.25
CA ASN A 110 -10.15 -16.66 -6.61
C ASN A 110 -9.68 -17.71 -7.63
N GLU A 111 -9.81 -18.98 -7.32
CA GLU A 111 -9.40 -20.10 -8.19
C GLU A 111 -10.19 -20.20 -9.52
N ASP A 112 -11.34 -19.52 -9.66
CA ASP A 112 -12.22 -19.61 -10.83
C ASP A 112 -12.18 -18.36 -11.71
N ILE A 113 -11.97 -17.17 -11.13
CA ILE A 113 -12.05 -15.89 -11.83
C ILE A 113 -10.99 -14.91 -11.29
N TRP A 114 -10.32 -14.22 -12.20
CA TRP A 114 -9.40 -13.13 -11.90
C TRP A 114 -9.95 -11.82 -12.41
N LEU A 115 -9.70 -10.74 -11.66
CA LEU A 115 -10.25 -9.41 -11.91
C LEU A 115 -9.12 -8.39 -11.90
N VAL A 116 -9.07 -7.53 -12.89
CA VAL A 116 -8.17 -6.38 -12.95
C VAL A 116 -8.96 -5.13 -13.32
N ALA A 117 -8.43 -3.98 -12.96
CA ALA A 117 -8.97 -2.71 -13.42
C ALA A 117 -7.95 -1.96 -14.28
N THR A 118 -8.46 -1.09 -15.17
CA THR A 118 -7.65 -0.36 -16.13
C THR A 118 -7.77 1.15 -15.91
N ARG A 119 -6.74 1.87 -16.35
CA ARG A 119 -6.69 3.33 -16.33
C ARG A 119 -7.86 3.97 -17.09
N ASP A 120 -8.33 3.31 -18.16
CA ASP A 120 -9.44 3.79 -18.99
C ASP A 120 -10.82 3.45 -18.42
N ALA A 121 -10.88 3.20 -17.10
CA ALA A 121 -12.11 2.91 -16.37
C ALA A 121 -12.83 1.64 -16.84
N TYR A 122 -12.11 0.56 -17.05
CA TYR A 122 -12.70 -0.77 -17.27
C TYR A 122 -12.32 -1.72 -16.13
N VAL A 123 -13.25 -2.61 -15.83
CA VAL A 123 -12.99 -3.82 -15.05
C VAL A 123 -13.03 -4.99 -16.03
N ILE A 124 -12.01 -5.83 -15.98
CA ILE A 124 -11.84 -7.00 -16.83
C ILE A 124 -11.89 -8.25 -15.95
N ALA A 125 -12.74 -9.20 -16.32
CA ALA A 125 -12.77 -10.52 -15.70
C ALA A 125 -12.19 -11.57 -16.64
N ILE A 126 -11.37 -12.44 -16.07
CA ILE A 126 -10.67 -13.53 -16.74
C ILE A 126 -11.11 -14.86 -16.15
N ASP A 127 -11.50 -15.81 -16.98
CA ASP A 127 -11.73 -17.22 -16.59
C ASP A 127 -10.36 -17.83 -16.23
N ALA A 128 -10.18 -18.16 -14.96
CA ALA A 128 -8.92 -18.68 -14.45
C ALA A 128 -8.53 -20.03 -15.07
N ARG A 129 -9.52 -20.87 -15.41
CA ARG A 129 -9.29 -22.21 -15.99
C ARG A 129 -9.04 -22.16 -17.49
N LYS A 130 -9.81 -21.31 -18.21
CA LYS A 130 -9.68 -21.17 -19.67
C LYS A 130 -8.67 -20.11 -20.08
N ARG A 131 -8.17 -19.33 -19.09
CA ARG A 131 -7.15 -18.27 -19.29
C ARG A 131 -7.54 -17.27 -20.39
N ARG A 132 -8.81 -16.87 -20.40
CA ARG A 132 -9.36 -15.92 -21.38
C ARG A 132 -10.32 -14.95 -20.73
N GLN A 133 -10.45 -13.78 -21.36
CA GLN A 133 -11.41 -12.77 -20.93
C GLN A 133 -12.85 -13.32 -20.97
N LEU A 134 -13.59 -13.14 -19.88
CA LEU A 134 -15.02 -13.41 -19.76
C LEU A 134 -15.83 -12.18 -20.19
N TRP A 135 -15.53 -11.06 -19.59
CA TRP A 135 -16.20 -9.79 -19.87
C TRP A 135 -15.27 -8.62 -19.57
N LYS A 136 -15.60 -7.45 -20.15
CA LYS A 136 -14.96 -6.16 -19.92
C LYS A 136 -16.06 -5.12 -19.77
N THR A 137 -16.14 -4.47 -18.60
CA THR A 137 -17.21 -3.53 -18.26
C THR A 137 -16.62 -2.16 -18.00
N ARG A 138 -17.19 -1.15 -18.65
CA ARG A 138 -16.84 0.24 -18.38
C ARG A 138 -17.53 0.70 -17.09
N VAL A 139 -16.77 1.33 -16.22
CA VAL A 139 -17.21 1.92 -14.96
C VAL A 139 -17.09 3.43 -15.02
N SER A 140 -17.43 4.14 -13.95
CA SER A 140 -17.53 5.61 -13.98
C SER A 140 -16.18 6.31 -14.06
N SER A 141 -15.15 5.75 -13.42
CA SER A 141 -13.81 6.31 -13.38
C SER A 141 -12.77 5.22 -13.10
N GLU A 142 -11.48 5.58 -13.08
CA GLU A 142 -10.38 4.69 -12.76
C GLU A 142 -10.61 3.99 -11.42
N VAL A 143 -10.24 2.72 -11.33
CA VAL A 143 -10.28 1.91 -10.13
C VAL A 143 -8.85 1.60 -9.73
N LEU A 144 -8.46 1.97 -8.50
CA LEU A 144 -7.10 1.76 -7.97
C LEU A 144 -7.05 0.66 -6.90
N ALA A 145 -8.17 0.42 -6.21
CA ALA A 145 -8.32 -0.69 -5.26
C ALA A 145 -8.61 -2.00 -5.99
N ARG A 146 -8.12 -3.11 -5.49
CA ARG A 146 -8.43 -4.43 -6.05
C ARG A 146 -9.94 -4.70 -6.02
N PRO A 147 -10.52 -5.20 -7.12
CA PRO A 147 -11.91 -5.67 -7.11
C PRO A 147 -12.10 -6.86 -6.14
N VAL A 148 -13.16 -6.85 -5.35
CA VAL A 148 -13.44 -7.88 -4.34
C VAL A 148 -14.65 -8.71 -4.75
N ILE A 149 -14.55 -10.04 -4.64
CA ILE A 149 -15.65 -10.97 -4.96
C ILE A 149 -16.47 -11.26 -3.70
N TYR A 150 -17.79 -11.13 -3.80
CA TYR A 150 -18.71 -11.49 -2.73
C TYR A 150 -20.05 -11.99 -3.29
N GLN A 151 -20.48 -13.21 -2.91
CA GLN A 151 -21.78 -13.80 -3.23
C GLN A 151 -22.24 -13.61 -4.69
N GLY A 152 -21.34 -13.87 -5.64
CA GLY A 152 -21.66 -13.74 -7.07
C GLY A 152 -21.69 -12.30 -7.57
N ALA A 153 -21.14 -11.37 -6.81
CA ALA A 153 -20.90 -9.99 -7.21
C ALA A 153 -19.41 -9.64 -7.19
N VAL A 154 -19.03 -8.63 -7.95
CA VAL A 154 -17.74 -7.97 -7.92
C VAL A 154 -17.95 -6.57 -7.37
N ILE A 155 -17.34 -6.26 -6.26
CA ILE A 155 -17.39 -4.94 -5.62
C ILE A 155 -16.16 -4.15 -6.03
N ILE A 156 -16.36 -2.93 -6.50
CA ILE A 156 -15.29 -2.01 -6.90
C ILE A 156 -15.48 -0.65 -6.26
N ARG A 157 -14.38 0.07 -6.09
CA ARG A 157 -14.34 1.48 -5.68
C ARG A 157 -13.57 2.27 -6.74
N SER A 158 -14.21 3.28 -7.31
CA SER A 158 -13.58 4.18 -8.30
C SER A 158 -13.19 5.52 -7.66
N ILE A 159 -12.19 6.19 -8.26
CA ILE A 159 -11.62 7.43 -7.72
C ILE A 159 -12.59 8.61 -7.70
N ASP A 160 -13.72 8.53 -8.40
CA ASP A 160 -14.79 9.53 -8.37
C ASP A 160 -15.77 9.36 -7.20
N GLY A 161 -15.41 8.57 -6.20
CA GLY A 161 -16.19 8.35 -4.98
C GLY A 161 -17.34 7.37 -5.13
N LYS A 162 -17.37 6.58 -6.20
CA LYS A 162 -18.41 5.55 -6.38
C LYS A 162 -17.93 4.19 -5.89
N ILE A 163 -18.88 3.45 -5.32
CA ILE A 163 -18.76 2.03 -5.04
C ILE A 163 -19.83 1.33 -5.86
N ALA A 164 -19.46 0.33 -6.62
CA ALA A 164 -20.38 -0.39 -7.50
C ALA A 164 -20.31 -1.90 -7.30
N SER A 165 -21.44 -2.55 -7.50
CA SER A 165 -21.57 -3.99 -7.56
C SER A 165 -21.83 -4.42 -8.98
N LEU A 166 -20.99 -5.31 -9.49
CA LEU A 166 -21.16 -5.92 -10.83
C LEU A 166 -21.50 -7.40 -10.68
N ASP A 167 -22.34 -7.88 -11.59
CA ASP A 167 -22.62 -9.33 -11.67
C ASP A 167 -21.38 -10.10 -12.11
N ILE A 168 -20.96 -11.10 -11.35
CA ILE A 168 -19.71 -11.82 -11.58
C ILE A 168 -19.67 -12.56 -12.93
N LYS A 169 -20.84 -13.00 -13.44
CA LYS A 169 -20.92 -13.79 -14.68
C LYS A 169 -20.96 -12.91 -15.93
N SER A 170 -21.67 -11.78 -15.85
CA SER A 170 -21.96 -10.93 -17.01
C SER A 170 -21.23 -9.58 -16.98
N GLY A 171 -20.68 -9.16 -15.85
CA GLY A 171 -20.10 -7.84 -15.63
C GLY A 171 -21.13 -6.71 -15.60
N LYS A 172 -22.43 -6.99 -15.65
CA LYS A 172 -23.46 -5.95 -15.59
C LYS A 172 -23.49 -5.30 -14.20
N ILE A 173 -23.58 -3.96 -14.17
CA ILE A 173 -23.73 -3.21 -12.93
C ILE A 173 -25.10 -3.55 -12.32
N ARG A 174 -25.11 -4.01 -11.06
CA ARG A 174 -26.30 -4.31 -10.28
C ARG A 174 -26.82 -3.08 -9.55
N TRP A 175 -25.90 -2.36 -8.88
CA TRP A 175 -26.16 -1.11 -8.18
C TRP A 175 -24.90 -0.26 -8.08
N GLN A 176 -25.08 1.02 -7.77
CA GLN A 176 -24.01 1.98 -7.52
C GLN A 176 -24.39 2.87 -6.33
N TYR A 177 -23.46 3.03 -5.40
CA TYR A 177 -23.44 4.08 -4.39
C TYR A 177 -22.56 5.21 -4.87
N GLN A 178 -22.96 6.45 -4.61
CA GLN A 178 -22.15 7.62 -4.97
C GLN A 178 -22.14 8.63 -3.82
N ARG A 179 -20.94 9.17 -3.56
CA ARG A 179 -20.72 10.30 -2.65
C ARG A 179 -19.83 11.32 -3.31
N ALA A 180 -20.09 12.61 -3.05
CA ALA A 180 -19.20 13.68 -3.47
C ALA A 180 -17.82 13.52 -2.80
N ILE A 181 -16.77 13.72 -3.58
CA ILE A 181 -15.38 13.69 -3.10
C ILE A 181 -14.88 15.11 -2.90
N PRO A 182 -13.92 15.35 -1.97
CA PRO A 182 -13.19 16.61 -1.89
C PRO A 182 -12.42 16.94 -3.18
N ASP A 183 -12.11 18.22 -3.40
CA ASP A 183 -11.35 18.66 -4.57
C ASP A 183 -9.93 18.10 -4.61
N LEU A 184 -9.32 17.85 -3.45
CA LEU A 184 -8.02 17.19 -3.30
C LEU A 184 -8.17 15.90 -2.46
N THR A 185 -7.62 14.79 -2.97
CA THR A 185 -7.62 13.46 -2.33
C THR A 185 -6.31 12.74 -2.58
N LEU A 186 -6.00 11.74 -1.77
CA LEU A 186 -4.87 10.80 -1.99
C LEU A 186 -5.14 9.78 -3.10
N ARG A 187 -6.29 9.86 -3.79
CA ARG A 187 -6.74 8.97 -4.86
C ARG A 187 -7.17 7.57 -4.41
N GLY A 188 -7.45 7.37 -3.16
CA GLY A 188 -8.14 6.22 -2.57
C GLY A 188 -7.80 4.82 -3.12
N THR A 189 -6.86 4.13 -2.47
CA THR A 189 -6.42 2.78 -2.86
C THR A 189 -6.95 1.69 -1.95
N SER A 190 -7.62 2.03 -0.83
CA SER A 190 -8.12 1.05 0.14
C SER A 190 -9.17 0.13 -0.47
N GLU A 191 -9.01 -1.16 -0.18
CA GLU A 191 -9.96 -2.18 -0.61
C GLU A 191 -11.23 -2.17 0.24
N PRO A 192 -12.42 -2.37 -0.35
CA PRO A 192 -13.61 -2.63 0.42
C PRO A 192 -13.48 -3.91 1.25
N VAL A 193 -13.72 -3.83 2.55
CA VAL A 193 -13.78 -5.01 3.43
C VAL A 193 -15.19 -5.55 3.41
N ILE A 194 -15.36 -6.85 3.16
CA ILE A 194 -16.69 -7.47 3.09
C ILE A 194 -16.81 -8.55 4.15
N ALA A 195 -17.74 -8.38 5.05
CA ALA A 195 -18.05 -9.34 6.10
C ALA A 195 -19.47 -9.12 6.64
N ARG A 196 -20.07 -10.16 7.20
CA ARG A 196 -21.37 -10.10 7.91
C ARG A 196 -22.46 -9.40 7.12
N ASP A 197 -22.57 -9.72 5.83
CA ASP A 197 -23.51 -9.10 4.89
C ASP A 197 -23.43 -7.55 4.89
N ARG A 198 -22.21 -7.05 4.92
CA ARG A 198 -21.87 -5.62 4.81
C ARG A 198 -20.63 -5.43 3.96
N ILE A 199 -20.60 -4.31 3.26
CA ILE A 199 -19.44 -3.77 2.57
C ILE A 199 -18.97 -2.57 3.35
N PHE A 200 -17.77 -2.61 3.90
CA PHE A 200 -17.15 -1.48 4.60
C PHE A 200 -16.17 -0.79 3.65
N ALA A 201 -16.26 0.53 3.57
CA ALA A 201 -15.38 1.31 2.72
C ALA A 201 -14.99 2.63 3.40
N GLY A 202 -13.70 2.93 3.35
CA GLY A 202 -13.18 4.25 3.70
C GLY A 202 -13.41 5.23 2.56
N LEU A 203 -13.66 6.49 2.86
CA LEU A 203 -13.93 7.54 1.89
C LEU A 203 -12.89 8.66 2.01
N ALA A 204 -12.76 9.46 0.94
CA ALA A 204 -11.83 10.57 0.87
C ALA A 204 -12.18 11.76 1.78
N ASP A 205 -13.41 11.81 2.30
CA ASP A 205 -13.85 12.82 3.25
C ASP A 205 -13.64 12.42 4.74
N GLY A 206 -12.84 11.37 4.99
CA GLY A 206 -12.54 10.88 6.33
C GLY A 206 -13.68 10.06 6.98
N ARG A 207 -14.65 9.65 6.20
CA ARG A 207 -15.77 8.84 6.68
C ARG A 207 -15.57 7.37 6.34
N LEU A 208 -16.09 6.53 7.21
CA LEU A 208 -16.21 5.09 7.00
C LEU A 208 -17.70 4.75 6.88
N ILE A 209 -18.04 3.98 5.86
CA ILE A 209 -19.42 3.57 5.60
C ILE A 209 -19.59 2.06 5.62
N ALA A 210 -20.77 1.62 5.99
CA ALA A 210 -21.24 0.25 5.75
C ALA A 210 -22.41 0.27 4.78
N LEU A 211 -22.30 -0.52 3.71
CA LEU A 211 -23.35 -0.67 2.71
C LEU A 211 -23.92 -2.09 2.73
N SER A 212 -25.20 -2.20 2.36
CA SER A 212 -25.83 -3.48 2.02
C SER A 212 -25.25 -4.02 0.72
N PRO A 213 -24.75 -5.26 0.65
CA PRO A 213 -24.26 -5.85 -0.60
C PRO A 213 -25.36 -6.07 -1.66
N GLU A 214 -26.64 -6.14 -1.25
CA GLU A 214 -27.75 -6.43 -2.12
C GLU A 214 -28.11 -5.26 -3.03
N ASN A 215 -28.14 -4.04 -2.47
CA ASN A 215 -28.67 -2.85 -3.15
C ASN A 215 -27.81 -1.59 -3.00
N GLY A 216 -26.73 -1.64 -2.21
CA GLY A 216 -25.85 -0.49 -1.97
C GLY A 216 -26.39 0.55 -0.99
N ASP A 217 -27.47 0.24 -0.27
CA ASP A 217 -28.04 1.15 0.73
C ASP A 217 -27.09 1.32 1.91
N VAL A 218 -27.01 2.55 2.45
CA VAL A 218 -26.19 2.87 3.61
C VAL A 218 -26.83 2.29 4.87
N VAL A 219 -26.09 1.42 5.55
CA VAL A 219 -26.49 0.85 6.85
C VAL A 219 -26.06 1.78 7.98
N TRP A 220 -24.83 2.26 7.95
CA TRP A 220 -24.32 3.30 8.82
C TRP A 220 -23.19 4.08 8.13
N ASP A 221 -22.95 5.28 8.62
CA ASP A 221 -21.97 6.23 8.12
C ASP A 221 -21.40 7.01 9.31
N VAL A 222 -20.08 6.89 9.54
CA VAL A 222 -19.39 7.50 10.68
C VAL A 222 -18.17 8.28 10.24
N ALA A 223 -17.96 9.48 10.78
CA ALA A 223 -16.76 10.26 10.56
C ALA A 223 -15.63 9.73 11.45
N LEU A 224 -14.63 9.09 10.88
CA LEU A 224 -13.42 8.70 11.57
C LEU A 224 -12.57 9.94 11.88
N THR A 225 -12.46 10.84 10.92
CA THR A 225 -11.77 12.13 11.03
C THR A 225 -12.58 13.20 10.31
N VAL A 226 -12.53 14.42 10.80
CA VAL A 226 -13.16 15.58 10.16
C VAL A 226 -12.07 16.46 9.58
N PRO A 227 -12.15 16.84 8.30
CA PRO A 227 -11.18 17.73 7.67
C PRO A 227 -11.00 19.03 8.50
N SER A 228 -9.73 19.34 8.82
CA SER A 228 -9.39 20.54 9.59
C SER A 228 -8.15 21.19 9.01
N GLY A 229 -8.00 22.50 9.17
CA GLY A 229 -6.85 23.26 8.66
C GLY A 229 -7.24 24.38 7.69
N ARG A 230 -6.25 25.17 7.28
CA ARG A 230 -6.41 26.37 6.46
C ARG A 230 -6.14 26.13 4.97
N SER A 231 -5.37 25.12 4.62
CA SER A 231 -5.08 24.74 3.24
C SER A 231 -5.74 23.41 2.88
N GLU A 232 -5.95 23.16 1.58
CA GLU A 232 -6.49 21.88 1.09
C GLU A 232 -5.59 20.70 1.52
N ILE A 233 -4.27 20.86 1.52
CA ILE A 233 -3.32 19.83 1.97
C ILE A 233 -3.53 19.49 3.45
N GLN A 234 -3.75 20.48 4.31
CA GLN A 234 -4.02 20.24 5.75
C GLN A 234 -5.38 19.58 5.99
N ARG A 235 -6.29 19.66 5.01
CA ARG A 235 -7.64 19.09 5.09
C ARG A 235 -7.75 17.69 4.49
N LEU A 236 -6.65 17.12 3.97
CA LEU A 236 -6.60 15.73 3.52
C LEU A 236 -6.79 14.79 4.71
N VAL A 237 -7.84 13.98 4.65
CA VAL A 237 -8.20 13.03 5.73
C VAL A 237 -8.65 11.67 5.16
N ASP A 238 -8.17 11.35 3.98
CA ASP A 238 -8.56 10.13 3.26
C ASP A 238 -8.38 8.88 4.12
N ILE A 239 -9.37 7.99 4.10
CA ILE A 239 -9.22 6.63 4.60
C ILE A 239 -8.71 5.81 3.41
N ASP A 240 -7.40 5.81 3.23
CA ASP A 240 -6.72 5.27 2.06
C ASP A 240 -5.98 3.96 2.33
N GLY A 241 -5.64 3.71 3.58
CA GLY A 241 -5.12 2.43 4.03
C GLY A 241 -6.22 1.39 4.21
N ASP A 242 -5.87 0.12 3.95
CA ASP A 242 -6.81 -0.98 4.13
C ASP A 242 -7.28 -1.08 5.58
N ALA A 243 -8.58 -1.17 5.76
CA ALA A 243 -9.19 -1.50 7.03
C ALA A 243 -9.08 -3.01 7.29
N GLU A 244 -9.10 -3.41 8.55
CA GLU A 244 -9.00 -4.82 8.95
C GLU A 244 -10.15 -5.20 9.86
N LEU A 245 -10.72 -6.38 9.63
CA LEU A 245 -11.81 -6.92 10.45
C LEU A 245 -11.29 -8.04 11.36
N TYR A 246 -11.53 -7.92 12.64
CA TYR A 246 -11.31 -8.99 13.59
C TYR A 246 -12.58 -9.24 14.45
N GLY A 247 -13.21 -10.38 14.24
CA GLY A 247 -14.47 -10.75 14.91
C GLY A 247 -15.63 -9.81 14.55
N ARG A 248 -16.02 -8.94 15.48
CA ARG A 248 -17.08 -7.92 15.31
C ARG A 248 -16.55 -6.50 15.33
N VAL A 249 -15.25 -6.33 15.23
CA VAL A 249 -14.60 -5.02 15.30
C VAL A 249 -13.89 -4.74 13.99
N LEU A 250 -14.23 -3.63 13.37
CA LEU A 250 -13.54 -3.09 12.22
C LEU A 250 -12.50 -2.08 12.70
N TYR A 251 -11.27 -2.25 12.28
CA TYR A 251 -10.19 -1.32 12.56
C TYR A 251 -9.90 -0.53 11.28
N ALA A 252 -9.87 0.78 11.39
CA ALA A 252 -9.60 1.66 10.27
C ALA A 252 -8.73 2.83 10.72
N ALA A 253 -7.95 3.37 9.81
CA ALA A 253 -7.13 4.55 10.04
C ALA A 253 -7.23 5.51 8.86
N SER A 254 -7.04 6.81 9.13
CA SER A 254 -7.03 7.87 8.12
C SER A 254 -5.67 8.55 8.05
N PHE A 255 -5.39 9.13 6.91
CA PHE A 255 -4.28 10.07 6.76
C PHE A 255 -4.60 11.35 7.55
N GLN A 256 -3.60 11.96 8.19
CA GLN A 256 -3.71 13.15 9.06
C GLN A 256 -4.88 13.11 10.05
N GLY A 257 -5.17 11.91 10.59
CA GLY A 257 -6.35 11.74 11.43
C GLY A 257 -6.20 10.75 12.56
N ARG A 258 -7.00 9.68 12.52
CA ARG A 258 -7.15 8.75 13.63
C ARG A 258 -7.05 7.30 13.19
N VAL A 259 -6.64 6.44 14.13
CA VAL A 259 -6.95 5.01 14.10
C VAL A 259 -8.08 4.73 15.10
N ALA A 260 -9.00 3.85 14.72
CA ALA A 260 -10.11 3.49 15.58
C ALA A 260 -10.53 2.03 15.46
N ALA A 261 -11.15 1.52 16.54
CA ALA A 261 -11.91 0.29 16.55
C ALA A 261 -13.41 0.62 16.56
N ILE A 262 -14.16 -0.01 15.67
CA ILE A 262 -15.56 0.31 15.40
C ILE A 262 -16.39 -0.98 15.46
N ASP A 263 -17.51 -0.95 16.20
CA ASP A 263 -18.50 -2.04 16.20
C ASP A 263 -19.13 -2.12 14.80
N VAL A 264 -19.00 -3.25 14.12
CA VAL A 264 -19.45 -3.41 12.72
C VAL A 264 -20.94 -3.35 12.53
N ASP A 265 -21.73 -3.69 13.56
CA ASP A 265 -23.20 -3.72 13.45
C ASP A 265 -23.80 -2.32 13.65
N ARG A 266 -23.17 -1.50 14.51
CA ARG A 266 -23.68 -0.20 14.95
C ARG A 266 -22.95 1.00 14.32
N GLY A 267 -21.73 0.83 13.82
CA GLY A 267 -20.88 1.92 13.38
C GLY A 267 -20.41 2.83 14.53
N GLN A 268 -20.34 2.31 15.76
CA GLN A 268 -19.94 3.07 16.94
C GLN A 268 -18.49 2.82 17.29
N PHE A 269 -17.78 3.89 17.68
CA PHE A 269 -16.41 3.76 18.18
C PHE A 269 -16.37 3.01 19.49
N LEU A 270 -15.55 1.98 19.57
CA LEU A 270 -15.14 1.34 20.81
C LEU A 270 -13.98 2.12 21.44
N TRP A 271 -13.04 2.54 20.61
CA TRP A 271 -11.98 3.49 20.94
C TRP A 271 -11.48 4.18 19.66
N ALA A 272 -10.86 5.34 19.82
CA ALA A 272 -10.15 6.05 18.78
C ALA A 272 -8.99 6.85 19.36
N ARG A 273 -7.90 7.01 18.59
CA ARG A 273 -6.77 7.85 18.97
C ARG A 273 -6.17 8.54 17.75
N ASP A 274 -5.46 9.64 17.97
CA ASP A 274 -4.75 10.34 16.92
C ASP A 274 -3.62 9.44 16.38
N PHE A 275 -3.60 9.28 15.06
CA PHE A 275 -2.68 8.44 14.33
C PHE A 275 -2.82 8.73 12.83
N SER A 276 -1.71 8.88 12.12
CA SER A 276 -1.73 9.15 10.69
C SER A 276 -1.06 8.02 9.93
N THR A 277 -1.80 7.41 9.00
CA THR A 277 -1.27 6.42 8.07
C THR A 277 -2.08 6.39 6.78
N HIS A 278 -1.41 6.06 5.69
CA HIS A 278 -2.01 5.76 4.39
C HIS A 278 -1.77 4.32 3.95
N THR A 279 -0.96 3.54 4.70
CA THR A 279 -0.58 2.18 4.29
C THR A 279 -1.56 1.11 4.75
N GLY A 280 -2.37 1.41 5.76
CA GLY A 280 -3.30 0.47 6.35
C GLY A 280 -2.81 -0.20 7.63
N ILE A 281 -3.62 -1.10 8.12
CA ILE A 281 -3.41 -1.76 9.40
C ILE A 281 -3.53 -3.28 9.25
N ILE A 282 -2.91 -4.03 10.17
CA ILE A 282 -3.14 -5.46 10.33
C ILE A 282 -3.36 -5.78 11.81
N VAL A 283 -4.22 -6.75 12.08
CA VAL A 283 -4.67 -7.06 13.46
C VAL A 283 -4.55 -8.56 13.72
N ASP A 284 -4.10 -8.92 14.91
CA ASP A 284 -4.20 -10.26 15.46
C ASP A 284 -5.17 -10.32 16.66
N ASP A 285 -5.09 -11.37 17.46
CA ASP A 285 -5.95 -11.56 18.63
C ASP A 285 -5.77 -10.50 19.73
N LYS A 286 -4.60 -9.83 19.80
CA LYS A 286 -4.24 -8.89 20.87
C LYS A 286 -3.77 -7.54 20.37
N VAL A 287 -3.13 -7.49 19.21
CA VAL A 287 -2.35 -6.33 18.78
C VAL A 287 -2.79 -5.85 17.40
N LEU A 288 -2.82 -4.54 17.23
CA LEU A 288 -2.92 -3.85 15.95
C LEU A 288 -1.54 -3.33 15.57
N TYR A 289 -1.10 -3.59 14.34
CA TYR A 289 0.16 -3.09 13.79
C TYR A 289 -0.11 -2.18 12.60
N SER A 290 0.68 -1.10 12.49
CA SER A 290 0.63 -0.17 11.35
C SER A 290 1.97 0.54 11.19
N SER A 291 2.26 0.99 9.97
CA SER A 291 3.32 1.96 9.70
C SER A 291 2.71 3.35 9.62
N ASP A 292 3.23 4.32 10.38
CA ASP A 292 2.76 5.71 10.31
C ASP A 292 3.37 6.46 9.11
N GLU A 293 2.90 7.68 8.85
CA GLU A 293 3.37 8.53 7.74
C GLU A 293 4.85 8.88 7.84
N ASN A 294 5.43 8.85 9.05
CA ASN A 294 6.85 9.12 9.29
C ASN A 294 7.74 7.86 9.16
N GLY A 295 7.16 6.71 8.81
CA GLY A 295 7.90 5.47 8.67
C GLY A 295 8.21 4.77 10.00
N HIS A 296 7.48 5.08 11.07
CA HIS A 296 7.57 4.32 12.31
C HIS A 296 6.60 3.15 12.29
N ILE A 297 7.00 2.02 12.86
CA ILE A 297 6.13 0.86 13.01
C ILE A 297 5.59 0.85 14.44
N TRP A 298 4.27 0.73 14.56
CA TRP A 298 3.56 0.74 15.84
C TRP A 298 2.89 -0.59 16.11
N ALA A 299 2.95 -1.00 17.38
CA ALA A 299 2.08 -2.03 17.94
C ALA A 299 1.18 -1.40 19.00
N LEU A 300 -0.11 -1.53 18.81
CA LEU A 300 -1.13 -0.98 19.69
C LEU A 300 -1.97 -2.10 20.29
N ASP A 301 -2.34 -1.98 21.56
CA ASP A 301 -3.29 -2.88 22.18
C ASP A 301 -4.64 -2.80 21.43
N ARG A 302 -5.10 -3.93 20.93
CA ARG A 302 -6.30 -4.01 20.09
C ARG A 302 -7.57 -3.57 20.81
N MET A 303 -7.62 -3.73 22.14
CA MET A 303 -8.84 -3.48 22.92
C MET A 303 -9.04 -2.00 23.29
N ASN A 304 -7.95 -1.24 23.37
CA ASN A 304 -8.02 0.15 23.86
C ASN A 304 -7.13 1.14 23.08
N GLY A 305 -6.35 0.67 22.11
CA GLY A 305 -5.45 1.49 21.30
C GLY A 305 -4.20 1.99 22.02
N ALA A 306 -3.88 1.51 23.23
CA ALA A 306 -2.66 1.89 23.94
C ALA A 306 -1.40 1.40 23.20
N THR A 307 -0.33 2.20 23.21
CA THR A 307 0.93 1.80 22.61
C THR A 307 1.59 0.69 23.41
N ILE A 308 1.90 -0.43 22.77
CA ILE A 308 2.71 -1.52 23.32
C ILE A 308 4.18 -1.24 23.03
N TRP A 309 4.53 -1.01 21.78
CA TRP A 309 5.85 -0.60 21.36
C TRP A 309 5.81 0.25 20.06
N LYS A 310 6.91 0.96 19.81
CA LYS A 310 7.16 1.76 18.61
C LYS A 310 8.59 1.51 18.12
N GLN A 311 8.76 1.26 16.83
CA GLN A 311 10.07 1.17 16.17
C GLN A 311 10.28 2.37 15.26
N GLU A 312 11.32 3.17 15.52
CA GLU A 312 11.60 4.43 14.84
C GLU A 312 12.80 4.39 13.88
N LYS A 313 13.58 3.29 13.90
CA LYS A 313 14.83 3.17 13.11
C LYS A 313 14.62 3.03 11.59
N LEU A 314 13.38 3.07 11.12
CA LEU A 314 13.01 3.07 9.71
C LEU A 314 12.29 4.36 9.31
N ALA A 315 12.49 5.44 10.05
CA ALA A 315 11.86 6.73 9.77
C ALA A 315 12.11 7.17 8.32
N HIS A 316 11.07 7.73 7.67
CA HIS A 316 11.07 8.28 6.30
C HIS A 316 11.49 7.29 5.20
N ARG A 317 11.34 5.99 5.43
CA ARG A 317 11.67 4.96 4.45
C ARG A 317 10.47 4.46 3.63
N SER A 318 9.35 5.18 3.62
CA SER A 318 8.13 4.86 2.85
C SER A 318 7.73 3.39 2.99
N LEU A 319 7.50 2.98 4.24
CA LEU A 319 7.21 1.58 4.57
C LEU A 319 5.87 1.13 4.02
N THR A 320 5.78 -0.13 3.63
CA THR A 320 4.51 -0.77 3.35
C THR A 320 3.72 -1.04 4.64
N ARG A 321 2.44 -1.39 4.51
CA ARG A 321 1.68 -1.99 5.62
C ARG A 321 2.44 -3.21 6.16
N PRO A 322 2.54 -3.38 7.49
CA PRO A 322 3.11 -4.59 8.07
C PRO A 322 2.30 -5.83 7.70
N THR A 323 2.98 -6.96 7.58
CA THR A 323 2.37 -8.29 7.36
C THR A 323 2.85 -9.24 8.44
N ILE A 324 1.93 -10.00 9.05
CA ILE A 324 2.24 -10.96 10.11
C ILE A 324 2.72 -12.28 9.49
N ILE A 325 3.91 -12.72 9.88
CA ILE A 325 4.48 -14.03 9.53
C ILE A 325 4.98 -14.75 10.78
N GLY A 326 4.19 -15.70 11.29
CA GLY A 326 4.50 -16.37 12.56
C GLY A 326 4.66 -15.36 13.72
N ASP A 327 5.81 -15.37 14.35
CA ASP A 327 6.16 -14.47 15.46
C ASP A 327 6.78 -13.13 15.02
N TYR A 328 6.71 -12.83 13.71
CA TYR A 328 7.37 -11.68 13.11
C TYR A 328 6.42 -10.79 12.33
N LEU A 329 6.87 -9.57 12.07
CA LEU A 329 6.29 -8.61 11.14
C LEU A 329 7.23 -8.39 9.97
N ALA A 330 6.72 -8.47 8.75
CA ALA A 330 7.45 -8.11 7.55
C ALA A 330 6.97 -6.77 7.00
N VAL A 331 7.90 -5.88 6.67
CA VAL A 331 7.64 -4.63 5.94
C VAL A 331 8.64 -4.46 4.81
N GLY A 332 8.21 -3.89 3.70
CA GLY A 332 9.07 -3.47 2.60
C GLY A 332 9.32 -1.96 2.65
N ASP A 333 10.41 -1.49 2.03
CA ASP A 333 10.71 -0.08 1.91
C ASP A 333 11.02 0.35 0.46
N PHE A 334 11.20 1.68 0.26
CA PHE A 334 11.40 2.26 -1.07
C PHE A 334 12.75 1.90 -1.73
N GLU A 335 13.75 1.46 -0.95
CA GLU A 335 15.04 0.99 -1.47
C GLU A 335 15.09 -0.54 -1.68
N GLY A 336 13.95 -1.22 -1.50
CA GLY A 336 13.85 -2.66 -1.73
C GLY A 336 14.32 -3.52 -0.55
N TYR A 337 14.45 -2.95 0.63
CA TYR A 337 14.67 -3.77 1.82
C TYR A 337 13.38 -4.42 2.29
N VAL A 338 13.48 -5.70 2.60
CA VAL A 338 12.50 -6.44 3.39
C VAL A 338 13.04 -6.52 4.82
N HIS A 339 12.33 -5.92 5.75
CA HIS A 339 12.65 -5.94 7.17
C HIS A 339 11.74 -6.93 7.89
N LEU A 340 12.32 -7.84 8.67
CA LEU A 340 11.60 -8.65 9.64
C LEU A 340 11.85 -8.14 11.04
N LEU A 341 10.77 -7.96 11.80
CA LEU A 341 10.80 -7.50 13.18
C LEU A 341 10.08 -8.51 14.08
N SER A 342 10.49 -8.61 15.33
CA SER A 342 9.73 -9.30 16.37
C SER A 342 8.40 -8.59 16.59
N ARG A 343 7.28 -9.33 16.57
CA ARG A 343 5.96 -8.75 16.85
C ARG A 343 5.73 -8.39 18.31
N TYR A 344 6.59 -8.86 19.22
CA TYR A 344 6.46 -8.68 20.66
C TYR A 344 7.04 -7.35 21.16
N ASP A 345 8.15 -6.91 20.57
CA ASP A 345 8.92 -5.75 21.02
C ASP A 345 9.53 -4.90 19.89
N GLY A 346 9.30 -5.29 18.63
CA GLY A 346 9.70 -4.53 17.45
C GLY A 346 11.21 -4.56 17.13
N HIS A 347 12.02 -5.42 17.78
CA HIS A 347 13.44 -5.53 17.40
C HIS A 347 13.62 -6.22 16.06
N PHE A 348 14.72 -5.91 15.34
CA PHE A 348 15.01 -6.49 14.04
C PHE A 348 15.44 -7.96 14.17
N ILE A 349 14.82 -8.82 13.37
CA ILE A 349 15.08 -10.26 13.30
C ILE A 349 15.92 -10.61 12.06
N ALA A 350 15.56 -10.06 10.91
CA ALA A 350 16.27 -10.27 9.66
C ALA A 350 16.04 -9.08 8.73
N ARG A 351 16.95 -8.90 7.80
CA ARG A 351 16.82 -7.91 6.73
C ARG A 351 17.45 -8.47 5.45
N TYR A 352 16.81 -8.19 4.34
CA TYR A 352 17.34 -8.53 3.03
C TYR A 352 17.06 -7.39 2.06
N GLN A 353 18.07 -6.99 1.29
CA GLN A 353 17.90 -6.04 0.19
C GLN A 353 17.71 -6.81 -1.09
N LEU A 354 16.58 -6.59 -1.76
CA LEU A 354 16.28 -7.23 -3.04
C LEU A 354 17.22 -6.70 -4.13
N GLY A 355 17.50 -7.56 -5.12
CA GLY A 355 18.54 -7.33 -6.16
C GLY A 355 18.42 -5.97 -6.83
N GLN A 356 19.55 -5.32 -6.97
CA GLN A 356 19.65 -3.91 -7.39
C GLN A 356 19.93 -3.76 -8.88
N TYR A 357 20.52 -4.77 -9.54
CA TYR A 357 21.02 -4.63 -10.90
C TYR A 357 20.74 -5.87 -11.74
N ASP A 358 20.42 -5.66 -13.01
CA ASP A 358 20.40 -6.74 -13.99
C ASP A 358 21.83 -7.18 -14.38
N LYS A 359 21.95 -8.17 -15.26
CA LYS A 359 23.25 -8.65 -15.76
C LYS A 359 24.06 -7.60 -16.54
N LEU A 360 23.44 -6.50 -16.92
CA LEU A 360 24.02 -5.38 -17.64
C LEU A 360 24.33 -4.20 -16.71
N GLY A 361 24.02 -4.30 -15.40
CA GLY A 361 24.26 -3.25 -14.42
C GLY A 361 23.18 -2.16 -14.39
N TRP A 362 22.00 -2.40 -14.98
CA TRP A 362 20.86 -1.48 -14.89
C TRP A 362 20.13 -1.67 -13.58
N GLU A 363 19.80 -0.56 -12.94
CA GLU A 363 19.02 -0.55 -11.72
C GLU A 363 17.59 -1.07 -12.00
N LEU A 364 17.28 -2.22 -11.43
CA LEU A 364 15.92 -2.75 -11.43
C LEU A 364 15.14 -1.97 -10.37
N GLY A 365 14.01 -1.39 -10.69
CA GLY A 365 13.17 -0.68 -9.74
C GLY A 365 12.91 -1.54 -8.48
N THR A 366 13.74 -1.36 -7.46
CA THR A 366 13.81 -2.25 -6.29
C THR A 366 12.77 -1.93 -5.23
N GLY A 367 12.27 -0.69 -5.19
CA GLY A 367 11.32 -0.25 -4.18
C GLY A 367 10.12 -1.17 -4.04
N ILE A 368 9.72 -1.44 -2.79
CA ILE A 368 8.57 -2.27 -2.44
C ILE A 368 7.43 -1.34 -2.04
N ILE A 369 6.34 -1.36 -2.78
CA ILE A 369 5.17 -0.49 -2.55
C ILE A 369 3.92 -1.26 -2.13
N VAL A 370 3.90 -2.57 -2.34
CA VAL A 370 2.82 -3.45 -1.88
C VAL A 370 3.31 -4.29 -0.70
N PRO A 371 2.45 -4.58 0.27
CA PRO A 371 2.85 -5.38 1.43
C PRO A 371 3.39 -6.75 1.01
N PRO A 372 4.44 -7.26 1.69
CA PRO A 372 4.84 -8.66 1.55
C PRO A 372 3.66 -9.61 1.79
N ILE A 373 3.55 -10.66 1.01
CA ILE A 373 2.44 -11.63 1.09
C ILE A 373 2.96 -12.92 1.73
N VAL A 374 2.29 -13.39 2.77
CA VAL A 374 2.69 -14.61 3.48
C VAL A 374 2.22 -15.85 2.72
N LYS A 375 3.11 -16.81 2.53
CA LYS A 375 2.82 -18.14 2.03
C LYS A 375 3.29 -19.22 3.00
N GLY A 376 2.35 -19.88 3.65
CA GLY A 376 2.68 -20.87 4.69
C GLY A 376 3.12 -20.20 5.99
N LYS A 377 4.10 -20.78 6.69
CA LYS A 377 4.52 -20.32 8.01
C LYS A 377 5.81 -19.47 7.99
N ASP A 378 6.63 -19.62 6.96
CA ASP A 378 8.01 -19.16 6.91
C ASP A 378 8.41 -18.49 5.58
N ARG A 379 7.47 -18.30 4.66
CA ARG A 379 7.74 -17.74 3.34
C ARG A 379 7.00 -16.44 3.09
N LEU A 380 7.69 -15.54 2.40
CA LEU A 380 7.14 -14.28 1.89
C LEU A 380 7.23 -14.27 0.37
N VAL A 381 6.20 -13.77 -0.28
CA VAL A 381 6.26 -13.34 -1.68
C VAL A 381 6.27 -11.82 -1.68
N VAL A 382 7.27 -11.24 -2.28
CA VAL A 382 7.49 -9.80 -2.37
C VAL A 382 7.59 -9.40 -3.82
N VAL A 383 6.93 -8.34 -4.20
CA VAL A 383 7.02 -7.77 -5.55
C VAL A 383 7.66 -6.38 -5.49
N THR A 384 8.62 -6.13 -6.36
CA THR A 384 9.26 -4.82 -6.51
C THR A 384 8.52 -3.95 -7.52
N ARG A 385 8.77 -2.64 -7.50
CA ARG A 385 8.24 -1.70 -8.51
C ARG A 385 8.63 -2.10 -9.93
N GLY A 386 9.81 -2.69 -10.10
CA GLY A 386 10.28 -3.21 -11.39
C GLY A 386 9.58 -4.49 -11.86
N GLY A 387 8.64 -5.02 -11.09
CA GLY A 387 7.86 -6.20 -11.47
C GLY A 387 8.58 -7.53 -11.24
N ILE A 388 9.58 -7.56 -10.37
CA ILE A 388 10.21 -8.82 -9.98
C ILE A 388 9.54 -9.35 -8.72
N LEU A 389 9.05 -10.59 -8.79
CA LEU A 389 8.55 -11.34 -7.65
C LEU A 389 9.70 -12.14 -7.04
N TYR A 390 9.85 -12.03 -5.73
CA TYR A 390 10.79 -12.81 -4.93
C TYR A 390 10.02 -13.70 -3.97
N SER A 391 10.41 -14.96 -3.88
CA SER A 391 10.01 -15.82 -2.76
C SER A 391 11.18 -15.88 -1.79
N LEU A 392 10.93 -15.42 -0.57
CA LEU A 392 11.91 -15.38 0.50
C LEU A 392 11.52 -16.38 1.59
N ALA A 393 12.48 -17.16 2.07
CA ALA A 393 12.31 -18.04 3.23
C ALA A 393 13.11 -17.50 4.42
N LEU A 394 12.49 -17.51 5.60
CA LEU A 394 13.21 -17.24 6.84
C LEU A 394 14.01 -18.47 7.24
N ARG A 395 15.31 -18.30 7.43
CA ARG A 395 16.26 -19.34 7.83
C ARG A 395 16.93 -18.97 9.14
N LYS A 396 17.19 -19.96 9.98
CA LYS A 396 18.08 -19.80 11.14
C LYS A 396 19.52 -20.10 10.69
N ARG A 397 20.48 -19.32 11.19
CA ARG A 397 21.89 -19.64 10.99
C ARG A 397 22.20 -20.87 11.82
N ASP A 398 22.83 -21.89 11.21
CA ASP A 398 23.33 -23.03 11.93
C ASP A 398 24.52 -22.59 12.79
N ASP A 399 24.60 -23.08 14.03
CA ASP A 399 25.65 -22.74 14.99
C ASP A 399 27.03 -23.37 14.62
N ASP A 400 27.17 -23.91 13.38
CA ASP A 400 28.38 -24.57 12.90
C ASP A 400 29.24 -23.61 12.06
N PHE A 401 29.85 -22.59 12.73
CA PHE A 401 31.09 -21.95 12.26
C PHE A 401 31.90 -21.42 13.43
#